data_3aebcf97ef52bd5e7ccc30948eb5cf5f
#
_entry.id   3aebcf97ef52bd5e7ccc30948eb5cf5f
#
_cell.length_a   1.000
_cell.length_b   1.000
_cell.length_c   1.000
_cell.angle_alpha   90.00
_cell.angle_beta   90.00
_cell.angle_gamma   90.00
#
_symmetry.space_group_name_H-M   'P 1'
#
loop_
_entity.id
_entity.type
_entity.pdbx_description
1 polymer ?
#
loop_
_entity_poly.entity_id
_entity_poly.type
_entity_poly.pdbx_seq_one_letter_code
_entity_poly.pdbx_strand_id
1 'polypeptide(L)'
;MSDFAGFRRPSLRPGVRSGPTADGGVEFTYLDGRRFVEFEFDADRAERFLDFVGKLADGGLSAAELGEAFPGSPREYGQMLAALDEQGMIAEAEAPAAGGMSGIGAYAYLRRHADRVRAEVHSPLVRALADGTATREQLIGYAVEYWHVTHLCPRALAPALARDDLGPPVWEELMRFYMTERNHDRMMERSLLAAGVPRERLLRAQPLPATMAIMASLGVYAYNFPLALISTLFPMEEPEPEFLELFRLRCAELDLPDGFVGPIAGHSDVNEDEAHETVTLDLLARLPYLSTETVRECGKAVADVIEQRARLDAEIVSWYGAGGGLRDFGHHDYPTQAGQALTCAPLTSLA
;
A
#
# COMPACT_ATOMS: atom_id res chain seq x y z
N MET A 1 -7.62 -32.61 0.67
CA MET A 1 -8.88 -31.93 0.37
C MET A 1 -8.72 -30.55 0.97
N SER A 2 -8.44 -29.52 0.17
CA SER A 2 -8.54 -28.17 0.66
C SER A 2 -10.03 -27.87 0.75
N ASP A 3 -10.55 -27.81 1.97
CA ASP A 3 -11.89 -27.30 2.20
C ASP A 3 -11.86 -25.81 1.82
N PHE A 4 -12.27 -25.50 0.59
CA PHE A 4 -12.62 -24.13 0.20
C PHE A 4 -13.92 -23.80 0.94
N ALA A 5 -13.77 -23.34 2.18
CA ALA A 5 -14.87 -23.04 3.10
C ALA A 5 -15.25 -21.55 3.08
N GLY A 6 -15.21 -20.91 1.89
CA GLY A 6 -15.25 -19.46 1.88
C GLY A 6 -16.62 -18.84 1.65
N PHE A 7 -17.38 -19.28 0.65
CA PHE A 7 -18.62 -18.60 0.23
C PHE A 7 -19.85 -19.49 0.42
N ARG A 8 -20.94 -18.89 0.86
CA ARG A 8 -22.27 -19.54 0.90
C ARG A 8 -22.96 -19.44 -0.45
N ARG A 9 -22.81 -18.28 -1.10
CA ARG A 9 -23.35 -17.98 -2.44
C ARG A 9 -22.28 -17.22 -3.23
N PRO A 10 -21.31 -17.94 -3.82
CA PRO A 10 -20.27 -17.30 -4.60
C PRO A 10 -20.88 -16.65 -5.85
N SER A 11 -20.41 -15.45 -6.19
CA SER A 11 -20.78 -14.73 -7.38
C SER A 11 -19.57 -14.02 -7.97
N LEU A 12 -19.54 -13.88 -9.29
CA LEU A 12 -18.53 -13.02 -9.93
C LEU A 12 -18.70 -11.58 -9.49
N ARG A 13 -17.59 -10.91 -9.23
CA ARG A 13 -17.60 -9.49 -8.91
C ARG A 13 -18.02 -8.66 -10.13
N PRO A 14 -18.71 -7.53 -9.93
CA PRO A 14 -18.97 -6.57 -11.00
C PRO A 14 -17.67 -6.14 -11.68
N GLY A 15 -17.62 -6.24 -13.01
CA GLY A 15 -16.45 -5.89 -13.82
C GLY A 15 -15.55 -7.07 -14.17
N VAL A 16 -15.77 -8.26 -13.62
CA VAL A 16 -15.18 -9.49 -14.15
C VAL A 16 -15.77 -9.78 -15.51
N ARG A 17 -14.92 -10.01 -16.50
CA ARG A 17 -15.32 -10.44 -17.85
C ARG A 17 -14.89 -11.88 -18.04
N SER A 18 -15.69 -12.64 -18.74
CA SER A 18 -15.37 -14.03 -19.13
C SER A 18 -15.67 -14.25 -20.59
N GLY A 19 -14.91 -15.08 -21.26
CA GLY A 19 -15.12 -15.40 -22.65
C GLY A 19 -14.32 -16.63 -23.09
N PRO A 20 -14.66 -17.21 -24.27
CA PRO A 20 -13.88 -18.31 -24.82
C PRO A 20 -12.51 -17.83 -25.31
N THR A 21 -11.49 -18.68 -25.13
CA THR A 21 -10.17 -18.46 -25.71
C THR A 21 -10.07 -19.07 -27.11
N ALA A 22 -9.07 -18.64 -27.87
CA ALA A 22 -8.82 -19.18 -29.22
C ALA A 22 -8.54 -20.69 -29.22
N ASP A 23 -8.01 -21.21 -28.13
CA ASP A 23 -7.61 -22.62 -27.96
C ASP A 23 -8.72 -23.49 -27.33
N GLY A 24 -9.93 -22.92 -27.17
CA GLY A 24 -11.11 -23.63 -26.67
C GLY A 24 -11.28 -23.63 -25.15
N GLY A 25 -10.47 -22.87 -24.42
CA GLY A 25 -10.62 -22.62 -22.98
C GLY A 25 -11.62 -21.51 -22.67
N VAL A 26 -11.70 -21.13 -21.40
CA VAL A 26 -12.44 -19.97 -20.92
C VAL A 26 -11.52 -19.11 -20.06
N GLU A 27 -11.40 -17.84 -20.45
CA GLU A 27 -10.64 -16.85 -19.72
C GLU A 27 -11.55 -16.00 -18.83
N PHE A 28 -10.99 -15.55 -17.71
CA PHE A 28 -11.55 -14.50 -16.86
C PHE A 28 -10.56 -13.37 -16.76
N THR A 29 -11.03 -12.15 -16.97
CA THR A 29 -10.24 -10.94 -16.82
C THR A 29 -10.93 -9.97 -15.85
N TYR A 30 -10.13 -9.25 -15.06
CA TYR A 30 -10.62 -8.30 -14.09
C TYR A 30 -9.64 -7.13 -13.95
N LEU A 31 -10.14 -5.95 -13.52
CA LEU A 31 -9.33 -4.74 -13.36
C LEU A 31 -8.54 -4.38 -14.64
N ASP A 32 -9.26 -4.31 -15.79
CA ASP A 32 -8.70 -3.99 -17.10
C ASP A 32 -7.57 -4.96 -17.55
N GLY A 33 -7.71 -6.25 -17.17
CA GLY A 33 -6.78 -7.31 -17.54
C GLY A 33 -5.59 -7.50 -16.59
N ARG A 34 -5.51 -6.72 -15.52
CA ARG A 34 -4.46 -6.88 -14.49
C ARG A 34 -4.58 -8.20 -13.72
N ARG A 35 -5.77 -8.75 -13.66
CA ARG A 35 -6.07 -10.07 -13.08
C ARG A 35 -6.58 -10.97 -14.18
N PHE A 36 -6.03 -12.17 -14.23
CA PHE A 36 -6.29 -13.13 -15.30
C PHE A 36 -6.29 -14.55 -14.76
N VAL A 37 -7.26 -15.34 -15.19
CA VAL A 37 -7.32 -16.80 -14.99
C VAL A 37 -7.84 -17.43 -16.26
N GLU A 38 -7.23 -18.52 -16.68
CA GLU A 38 -7.66 -19.32 -17.80
C GLU A 38 -7.89 -20.77 -17.37
N PHE A 39 -8.95 -21.34 -17.87
CA PHE A 39 -9.29 -22.75 -17.69
C PHE A 39 -9.36 -23.43 -19.05
N GLU A 40 -8.59 -24.50 -19.21
CA GLU A 40 -8.58 -25.31 -20.42
C GLU A 40 -9.70 -26.36 -20.36
N PHE A 41 -10.50 -26.47 -21.44
CA PHE A 41 -11.56 -27.44 -21.58
C PHE A 41 -11.59 -27.97 -23.02
N ASP A 42 -12.20 -29.18 -23.23
CA ASP A 42 -12.68 -29.54 -24.55
C ASP A 42 -13.90 -28.66 -24.95
N ALA A 43 -14.16 -28.55 -26.25
CA ALA A 43 -15.17 -27.64 -26.78
C ALA A 43 -16.57 -27.86 -26.20
N ASP A 44 -17.00 -29.11 -26.01
CA ASP A 44 -18.32 -29.45 -25.45
C ASP A 44 -18.42 -29.06 -23.98
N ARG A 45 -17.32 -29.10 -23.27
CA ARG A 45 -17.25 -28.72 -21.85
C ARG A 45 -17.15 -27.21 -21.70
N ALA A 46 -16.47 -26.52 -22.61
CA ALA A 46 -16.35 -25.06 -22.60
C ALA A 46 -17.70 -24.37 -22.70
N GLU A 47 -18.61 -24.84 -23.60
CA GLU A 47 -19.96 -24.29 -23.72
C GLU A 47 -20.76 -24.44 -22.41
N ARG A 48 -20.77 -25.67 -21.83
CA ARG A 48 -21.45 -25.90 -20.54
C ARG A 48 -20.81 -25.12 -19.38
N PHE A 49 -19.51 -24.85 -19.45
CA PHE A 49 -18.84 -24.04 -18.47
C PHE A 49 -19.22 -22.57 -18.58
N LEU A 50 -19.40 -22.02 -19.78
CA LEU A 50 -19.92 -20.67 -19.98
C LEU A 50 -21.35 -20.50 -19.46
N ASP A 51 -22.20 -21.50 -19.64
CA ASP A 51 -23.54 -21.54 -19.01
C ASP A 51 -23.46 -21.52 -17.48
N PHE A 52 -22.52 -22.29 -16.92
CA PHE A 52 -22.25 -22.27 -15.49
C PHE A 52 -21.74 -20.91 -15.02
N VAL A 53 -20.85 -20.27 -15.79
CA VAL A 53 -20.33 -18.92 -15.49
C VAL A 53 -21.47 -17.89 -15.44
N GLY A 54 -22.47 -18.00 -16.31
CA GLY A 54 -23.69 -17.18 -16.24
C GLY A 54 -24.41 -17.34 -14.89
N LYS A 55 -24.59 -18.56 -14.42
CA LYS A 55 -25.20 -18.84 -13.09
C LYS A 55 -24.36 -18.31 -11.93
N LEU A 56 -23.04 -18.41 -12.04
CA LEU A 56 -22.11 -17.86 -11.06
C LEU A 56 -22.16 -16.30 -11.04
N ALA A 57 -22.33 -15.69 -12.22
CA ALA A 57 -22.46 -14.24 -12.32
C ALA A 57 -23.78 -13.71 -11.72
N ASP A 58 -24.86 -14.45 -11.89
CA ASP A 58 -26.19 -14.09 -11.35
C ASP A 58 -26.23 -14.12 -9.81
N GLY A 59 -25.35 -14.88 -9.14
CA GLY A 59 -25.24 -14.94 -7.68
C GLY A 59 -26.47 -15.50 -6.96
N GLY A 60 -27.40 -16.11 -7.70
CA GLY A 60 -28.69 -16.61 -7.14
C GLY A 60 -28.58 -17.98 -6.46
N LEU A 61 -27.53 -18.74 -6.73
CA LEU A 61 -27.37 -20.11 -6.27
C LEU A 61 -26.39 -20.21 -5.08
N SER A 62 -26.64 -21.16 -4.19
CA SER A 62 -25.71 -21.53 -3.13
C SER A 62 -24.46 -22.22 -3.72
N ALA A 63 -23.37 -22.27 -2.95
CA ALA A 63 -22.15 -22.98 -3.36
C ALA A 63 -22.42 -24.48 -3.64
N ALA A 64 -23.37 -25.10 -2.92
CA ALA A 64 -23.77 -26.48 -3.16
C ALA A 64 -24.49 -26.64 -4.50
N GLU A 65 -25.50 -25.78 -4.78
CA GLU A 65 -26.26 -25.79 -6.05
C GLU A 65 -25.35 -25.47 -7.25
N LEU A 66 -24.39 -24.56 -7.09
CA LEU A 66 -23.38 -24.27 -8.10
C LEU A 66 -22.45 -25.47 -8.31
N GLY A 67 -22.07 -26.17 -7.24
CA GLY A 67 -21.26 -27.40 -7.34
C GLY A 67 -21.98 -28.51 -8.11
N GLU A 68 -23.31 -28.65 -7.98
CA GLU A 68 -24.12 -29.59 -8.75
C GLU A 68 -24.25 -29.15 -10.22
N ALA A 69 -24.30 -27.83 -10.49
CA ALA A 69 -24.38 -27.28 -11.85
C ALA A 69 -23.04 -27.24 -12.59
N PHE A 70 -21.93 -27.41 -11.88
CA PHE A 70 -20.59 -27.36 -12.47
C PHE A 70 -20.35 -28.52 -13.44
N PRO A 71 -19.83 -28.27 -14.65
CA PRO A 71 -19.64 -29.31 -15.65
C PRO A 71 -18.33 -30.11 -15.42
N GLY A 72 -18.12 -30.58 -14.21
CA GLY A 72 -16.92 -31.32 -13.84
C GLY A 72 -17.03 -31.96 -12.45
N SER A 73 -15.91 -32.42 -11.92
CA SER A 73 -15.87 -33.00 -10.59
C SER A 73 -15.97 -31.95 -9.47
N PRO A 74 -16.41 -32.36 -8.26
CA PRO A 74 -16.38 -31.45 -7.09
C PRO A 74 -14.99 -30.91 -6.75
N ARG A 75 -13.94 -31.66 -7.07
CA ARG A 75 -12.55 -31.22 -6.89
C ARG A 75 -12.20 -30.09 -7.85
N GLU A 76 -12.54 -30.23 -9.13
CA GLU A 76 -12.31 -29.19 -10.14
C GLU A 76 -13.11 -27.92 -9.81
N TYR A 77 -14.35 -28.07 -9.33
CA TYR A 77 -15.15 -26.95 -8.86
C TYR A 77 -14.45 -26.16 -7.72
N GLY A 78 -13.95 -26.87 -6.71
CA GLY A 78 -13.20 -26.26 -5.62
C GLY A 78 -11.91 -25.57 -6.09
N GLN A 79 -11.18 -26.17 -7.04
CA GLN A 79 -9.99 -25.59 -7.63
C GLN A 79 -10.30 -24.33 -8.44
N MET A 80 -11.37 -24.34 -9.21
CA MET A 80 -11.82 -23.17 -9.96
C MET A 80 -12.19 -22.01 -9.01
N LEU A 81 -13.00 -22.27 -7.99
CA LEU A 81 -13.36 -21.22 -7.03
C LEU A 81 -12.12 -20.66 -6.31
N ALA A 82 -11.18 -21.54 -5.93
CA ALA A 82 -9.94 -21.11 -5.30
C ALA A 82 -9.10 -20.21 -6.23
N ALA A 83 -8.99 -20.56 -7.51
CA ALA A 83 -8.26 -19.76 -8.50
C ALA A 83 -8.92 -18.39 -8.74
N LEU A 84 -10.25 -18.34 -8.83
CA LEU A 84 -10.99 -17.08 -8.98
C LEU A 84 -10.92 -16.23 -7.72
N ASP A 85 -10.91 -16.83 -6.52
CA ASP A 85 -10.76 -16.12 -5.25
C ASP A 85 -9.35 -15.56 -5.08
N GLU A 86 -8.34 -16.33 -5.45
CA GLU A 86 -6.94 -15.88 -5.45
C GLU A 86 -6.75 -14.62 -6.31
N GLN A 87 -7.48 -14.54 -7.42
CA GLN A 87 -7.48 -13.35 -8.29
C GLN A 87 -8.53 -12.30 -7.85
N GLY A 88 -9.20 -12.50 -6.72
CA GLY A 88 -10.21 -11.58 -6.21
C GLY A 88 -11.41 -11.40 -7.14
N MET A 89 -11.74 -12.38 -7.97
CA MET A 89 -12.80 -12.31 -8.99
C MET A 89 -14.17 -12.72 -8.47
N ILE A 90 -14.26 -13.38 -7.31
CA ILE A 90 -15.52 -13.79 -6.69
C ILE A 90 -15.78 -13.09 -5.35
N ALA A 91 -17.03 -13.05 -4.96
CA ALA A 91 -17.50 -12.50 -3.69
C ALA A 91 -18.75 -13.26 -3.20
N GLU A 92 -19.14 -13.04 -1.96
CA GLU A 92 -20.44 -13.50 -1.44
C GLU A 92 -21.57 -12.68 -2.08
N ALA A 93 -22.52 -13.35 -2.72
CA ALA A 93 -23.67 -12.69 -3.37
C ALA A 93 -24.65 -12.09 -2.36
N GLU A 94 -24.84 -12.71 -1.21
CA GLU A 94 -25.60 -12.15 -0.12
C GLU A 94 -24.75 -11.20 0.69
N ALA A 95 -24.96 -9.88 0.50
CA ALA A 95 -24.48 -8.93 1.48
C ALA A 95 -25.12 -9.27 2.83
N PRO A 96 -24.36 -9.40 3.92
CA PRO A 96 -24.93 -9.57 5.24
C PRO A 96 -25.96 -8.46 5.49
N ALA A 97 -27.06 -8.79 6.14
CA ALA A 97 -28.27 -7.96 6.31
C ALA A 97 -28.07 -6.60 7.03
N ALA A 98 -26.84 -6.20 7.36
CA ALA A 98 -26.53 -5.04 8.19
C ALA A 98 -25.56 -4.04 7.55
N GLY A 99 -25.73 -3.71 6.28
CA GLY A 99 -25.05 -2.51 5.72
C GLY A 99 -23.52 -2.56 5.78
N GLY A 100 -22.90 -3.22 4.84
CA GLY A 100 -21.48 -3.23 4.59
C GLY A 100 -21.20 -3.29 3.10
N MET A 101 -19.94 -3.49 2.73
CA MET A 101 -19.51 -3.53 1.34
C MET A 101 -18.41 -4.56 1.11
N SER A 102 -18.21 -4.97 -0.13
CA SER A 102 -17.03 -5.78 -0.50
C SER A 102 -15.74 -4.99 -0.31
N GLY A 103 -14.61 -5.69 -0.18
CA GLY A 103 -13.31 -5.03 -0.07
C GLY A 103 -13.02 -4.08 -1.23
N ILE A 104 -13.42 -4.42 -2.47
CA ILE A 104 -13.32 -3.52 -3.63
C ILE A 104 -14.23 -2.29 -3.46
N GLY A 105 -15.46 -2.48 -2.96
CA GLY A 105 -16.34 -1.36 -2.64
C GLY A 105 -15.76 -0.45 -1.56
N ALA A 106 -15.12 -1.03 -0.56
CA ALA A 106 -14.41 -0.31 0.49
C ALA A 106 -13.23 0.50 -0.10
N TYR A 107 -12.42 -0.09 -0.97
CA TYR A 107 -11.35 0.63 -1.67
C TYR A 107 -11.89 1.83 -2.46
N ALA A 108 -12.93 1.62 -3.26
CA ALA A 108 -13.55 2.71 -4.02
C ALA A 108 -14.13 3.83 -3.13
N TYR A 109 -14.64 3.48 -1.96
CA TYR A 109 -15.09 4.46 -0.97
C TYR A 109 -13.90 5.24 -0.39
N LEU A 110 -12.84 4.54 0.02
CA LEU A 110 -11.63 5.13 0.61
C LEU A 110 -10.91 6.05 -0.39
N ARG A 111 -10.85 5.67 -1.66
CA ARG A 111 -10.30 6.53 -2.73
C ARG A 111 -11.05 7.86 -2.82
N ARG A 112 -12.37 7.82 -2.95
CA ARG A 112 -13.19 9.04 -2.98
C ARG A 112 -13.10 9.86 -1.69
N HIS A 113 -12.87 9.20 -0.56
CA HIS A 113 -12.65 9.89 0.71
C HIS A 113 -11.29 10.60 0.72
N ALA A 114 -10.23 9.91 0.28
CA ALA A 114 -8.89 10.50 0.15
C ALA A 114 -8.88 11.71 -0.77
N ASP A 115 -9.56 11.63 -1.94
CA ASP A 115 -9.64 12.75 -2.89
C ASP A 115 -10.31 13.99 -2.25
N ARG A 116 -11.36 13.80 -1.44
CA ARG A 116 -11.99 14.90 -0.71
C ARG A 116 -11.06 15.52 0.34
N VAL A 117 -10.33 14.68 1.09
CA VAL A 117 -9.38 15.17 2.07
C VAL A 117 -8.24 15.93 1.39
N ARG A 118 -7.69 15.40 0.30
CA ARG A 118 -6.62 16.07 -0.47
C ARG A 118 -7.06 17.41 -1.06
N ALA A 119 -8.32 17.55 -1.43
CA ALA A 119 -8.85 18.83 -1.93
C ALA A 119 -8.83 19.95 -0.86
N GLU A 120 -8.88 19.60 0.42
CA GLU A 120 -8.87 20.51 1.54
C GLU A 120 -7.48 20.68 2.17
N VAL A 121 -6.59 19.71 1.99
CA VAL A 121 -5.26 19.66 2.58
C VAL A 121 -4.21 20.07 1.54
N HIS A 122 -3.44 21.10 1.82
CA HIS A 122 -2.43 21.63 0.90
C HIS A 122 -1.02 21.36 1.42
N SER A 123 -0.14 20.90 0.53
CA SER A 123 1.29 20.75 0.82
C SER A 123 2.02 22.09 0.68
N PRO A 124 2.62 22.62 1.75
CA PRO A 124 3.49 23.80 1.64
C PRO A 124 4.75 23.55 0.80
N LEU A 125 5.25 22.30 0.77
CA LEU A 125 6.43 21.93 -0.04
C LEU A 125 6.09 21.98 -1.53
N VAL A 126 4.96 21.37 -1.95
CA VAL A 126 4.49 21.44 -3.35
C VAL A 126 4.32 22.89 -3.79
N ARG A 127 3.73 23.73 -2.93
CA ARG A 127 3.60 25.16 -3.21
C ARG A 127 4.97 25.84 -3.39
N ALA A 128 5.91 25.58 -2.47
CA ALA A 128 7.26 26.16 -2.57
C ALA A 128 8.01 25.71 -3.83
N LEU A 129 7.78 24.47 -4.28
CA LEU A 129 8.30 23.98 -5.55
C LEU A 129 7.66 24.69 -6.75
N ALA A 130 6.35 24.80 -6.79
CA ALA A 130 5.60 25.48 -7.86
C ALA A 130 5.95 26.97 -7.97
N ASP A 131 6.14 27.65 -6.84
CA ASP A 131 6.51 29.07 -6.77
C ASP A 131 8.03 29.29 -7.01
N GLY A 132 8.84 28.23 -7.17
CA GLY A 132 10.29 28.32 -7.32
C GLY A 132 11.00 28.87 -6.06
N THR A 133 10.39 28.78 -4.90
CA THR A 133 10.93 29.32 -3.63
C THR A 133 11.57 28.24 -2.75
N ALA A 134 11.38 26.96 -3.06
CA ALA A 134 12.02 25.87 -2.34
C ALA A 134 13.55 26.00 -2.38
N THR A 135 14.21 25.88 -1.22
CA THR A 135 15.67 25.99 -1.10
C THR A 135 16.36 24.64 -1.27
N ARG A 136 17.66 24.68 -1.50
CA ARG A 136 18.50 23.48 -1.56
C ARG A 136 18.39 22.63 -0.28
N GLU A 137 18.39 23.30 0.87
CA GLU A 137 18.30 22.66 2.19
C GLU A 137 16.95 21.98 2.38
N GLN A 138 15.88 22.55 1.88
CA GLN A 138 14.53 21.95 1.93
C GLN A 138 14.44 20.71 1.03
N LEU A 139 15.05 20.73 -0.17
CA LEU A 139 15.06 19.57 -1.05
C LEU A 139 15.88 18.41 -0.45
N ILE A 140 17.06 18.72 0.12
CA ILE A 140 17.86 17.71 0.83
C ILE A 140 17.10 17.23 2.08
N GLY A 141 16.46 18.13 2.81
CA GLY A 141 15.62 17.82 3.95
C GLY A 141 14.46 16.87 3.62
N TYR A 142 13.78 17.10 2.49
CA TYR A 142 12.79 16.17 1.97
C TYR A 142 13.36 14.76 1.78
N ALA A 143 14.52 14.65 1.14
CA ALA A 143 15.16 13.35 0.93
C ALA A 143 15.61 12.69 2.24
N VAL A 144 15.99 13.47 3.27
CA VAL A 144 16.29 12.95 4.62
C VAL A 144 15.05 12.37 5.27
N GLU A 145 13.93 13.09 5.24
CA GLU A 145 12.69 12.61 5.82
C GLU A 145 12.13 11.40 5.05
N TYR A 146 12.27 11.40 3.72
CA TYR A 146 11.91 10.26 2.90
C TYR A 146 12.77 9.02 3.19
N TRP A 147 14.08 9.21 3.43
CA TRP A 147 14.94 8.13 3.91
C TRP A 147 14.44 7.56 5.25
N HIS A 148 14.02 8.41 6.17
CA HIS A 148 13.46 7.95 7.45
C HIS A 148 12.17 7.14 7.25
N VAL A 149 11.28 7.57 6.35
CA VAL A 149 10.06 6.85 6.02
C VAL A 149 10.39 5.45 5.49
N THR A 150 11.20 5.36 4.44
CA THR A 150 11.57 4.07 3.82
C THR A 150 12.39 3.18 4.77
N HIS A 151 13.27 3.76 5.60
CA HIS A 151 14.05 3.02 6.59
C HIS A 151 13.20 2.44 7.72
N LEU A 152 12.16 3.13 8.15
CA LEU A 152 11.28 2.72 9.25
C LEU A 152 10.08 1.89 8.75
N CYS A 153 9.72 1.97 7.46
CA CYS A 153 8.56 1.29 6.89
C CYS A 153 8.50 -0.21 7.25
N PRO A 154 9.53 -1.03 7.06
CA PRO A 154 9.47 -2.45 7.42
C PRO A 154 9.17 -2.68 8.91
N ARG A 155 9.65 -1.79 9.80
CA ARG A 155 9.40 -1.90 11.24
C ARG A 155 7.97 -1.50 11.61
N ALA A 156 7.42 -0.52 10.91
CA ALA A 156 6.03 -0.11 11.10
C ALA A 156 5.05 -1.18 10.60
N LEU A 157 5.37 -1.91 9.52
CA LEU A 157 4.56 -2.98 8.96
C LEU A 157 4.61 -4.28 9.79
N ALA A 158 5.77 -4.60 10.40
CA ALA A 158 6.03 -5.87 11.05
C ALA A 158 4.97 -6.32 12.08
N PRO A 159 4.36 -5.45 12.90
CA PRO A 159 3.33 -5.89 13.85
C PRO A 159 2.10 -6.51 13.18
N ALA A 160 1.73 -6.07 11.97
CA ALA A 160 0.61 -6.66 11.23
C ALA A 160 0.91 -8.09 10.76
N LEU A 161 2.19 -8.39 10.45
CA LEU A 161 2.62 -9.72 10.04
C LEU A 161 2.68 -10.73 11.20
N ALA A 162 2.71 -10.25 12.43
CA ALA A 162 2.65 -11.10 13.63
C ALA A 162 1.22 -11.51 14.00
N ARG A 163 0.21 -11.08 13.22
CA ARG A 163 -1.19 -11.39 13.46
C ARG A 163 -1.64 -12.58 12.62
N ASP A 164 -2.49 -13.40 13.20
CA ASP A 164 -3.11 -14.58 12.59
C ASP A 164 -4.57 -14.39 12.19
N ASP A 165 -5.16 -13.23 12.54
CA ASP A 165 -6.57 -12.91 12.29
C ASP A 165 -6.84 -12.29 10.90
N LEU A 166 -5.81 -11.94 10.13
CA LEU A 166 -5.96 -11.42 8.76
C LEU A 166 -6.36 -12.48 7.74
N GLY A 167 -6.13 -13.76 8.08
CA GLY A 167 -6.29 -14.87 7.15
C GLY A 167 -5.14 -14.98 6.13
N PRO A 168 -4.87 -16.23 5.65
CA PRO A 168 -3.71 -16.50 4.81
C PRO A 168 -3.60 -15.63 3.55
N PRO A 169 -4.66 -15.39 2.75
CA PRO A 169 -4.52 -14.62 1.51
C PRO A 169 -4.10 -13.17 1.73
N VAL A 170 -4.60 -12.52 2.79
CA VAL A 170 -4.23 -11.15 3.13
C VAL A 170 -2.82 -11.11 3.72
N TRP A 171 -2.50 -12.08 4.58
CA TRP A 171 -1.19 -12.18 5.19
C TRP A 171 -0.07 -12.40 4.15
N GLU A 172 -0.28 -13.30 3.19
CA GLU A 172 0.69 -13.58 2.12
C GLU A 172 0.95 -12.35 1.24
N GLU A 173 -0.10 -11.59 0.91
CA GLU A 173 0.05 -10.35 0.14
C GLU A 173 0.77 -9.26 0.94
N LEU A 174 0.41 -9.09 2.20
CA LEU A 174 1.08 -8.13 3.08
C LEU A 174 2.55 -8.51 3.31
N MET A 175 2.85 -9.82 3.41
CA MET A 175 4.24 -10.31 3.49
C MET A 175 5.01 -10.01 2.20
N ARG A 176 4.39 -10.17 1.03
CA ARG A 176 5.01 -9.82 -0.25
C ARG A 176 5.36 -8.34 -0.29
N PHE A 177 4.42 -7.47 0.02
CA PHE A 177 4.64 -6.03 0.12
C PHE A 177 5.75 -5.69 1.13
N TYR A 178 5.73 -6.28 2.32
CA TYR A 178 6.79 -6.10 3.31
C TYR A 178 8.19 -6.47 2.76
N MET A 179 8.27 -7.51 1.95
CA MET A 179 9.56 -7.95 1.38
C MET A 179 10.06 -7.01 0.28
N THR A 180 9.17 -6.38 -0.49
CA THR A 180 9.54 -5.35 -1.47
C THR A 180 10.03 -4.09 -0.79
N GLU A 181 9.40 -3.65 0.30
CA GLU A 181 9.80 -2.47 1.08
C GLU A 181 11.20 -2.57 1.71
N ARG A 182 11.75 -3.77 1.79
CA ARG A 182 13.10 -3.95 2.35
C ARG A 182 14.14 -3.41 1.38
N ASN A 183 15.01 -2.55 1.90
CA ASN A 183 16.13 -1.91 1.19
C ASN A 183 15.76 -0.70 0.30
N HIS A 184 14.53 -0.23 0.26
CA HIS A 184 14.19 1.03 -0.41
C HIS A 184 14.97 2.21 0.20
N ASP A 185 15.27 2.17 1.48
CA ASP A 185 16.13 3.14 2.18
C ASP A 185 17.50 3.32 1.53
N ARG A 186 18.05 2.27 0.90
CA ARG A 186 19.34 2.34 0.20
C ARG A 186 19.33 3.23 -1.04
N MET A 187 18.16 3.39 -1.67
CA MET A 187 18.00 4.32 -2.80
C MET A 187 18.10 5.75 -2.30
N MET A 188 17.39 6.06 -1.22
CA MET A 188 17.43 7.38 -0.57
C MET A 188 18.81 7.67 0.02
N GLU A 189 19.48 6.67 0.60
CA GLU A 189 20.86 6.79 1.10
C GLU A 189 21.81 7.21 -0.05
N ARG A 190 21.73 6.57 -1.23
CA ARG A 190 22.55 6.94 -2.40
C ARG A 190 22.32 8.38 -2.84
N SER A 191 21.04 8.80 -2.89
CA SER A 191 20.66 10.17 -3.18
C SER A 191 21.34 11.16 -2.22
N LEU A 192 21.21 10.93 -0.93
CA LEU A 192 21.74 11.80 0.12
C LEU A 192 23.29 11.85 0.13
N LEU A 193 23.95 10.73 -0.14
CA LEU A 193 25.41 10.67 -0.31
C LEU A 193 25.87 11.56 -1.49
N ALA A 194 25.15 11.54 -2.61
CA ALA A 194 25.45 12.38 -3.77
C ALA A 194 25.25 13.88 -3.48
N ALA A 195 24.32 14.23 -2.58
CA ALA A 195 24.14 15.60 -2.08
C ALA A 195 25.16 16.03 -1.01
N GLY A 196 26.09 15.13 -0.63
CA GLY A 196 27.13 15.41 0.35
C GLY A 196 26.71 15.18 1.81
N VAL A 197 25.64 14.45 2.06
CA VAL A 197 25.21 14.04 3.42
C VAL A 197 25.99 12.79 3.81
N PRO A 198 26.89 12.83 4.82
CA PRO A 198 27.66 11.66 5.21
C PRO A 198 26.78 10.57 5.82
N ARG A 199 27.01 9.32 5.44
CA ARG A 199 26.26 8.15 5.93
C ARG A 199 26.20 8.07 7.45
N GLU A 200 27.32 8.34 8.11
CA GLU A 200 27.41 8.29 9.59
C GLU A 200 26.50 9.33 10.25
N ARG A 201 26.36 10.51 9.63
CA ARG A 201 25.43 11.53 10.11
C ARG A 201 23.98 11.14 9.86
N LEU A 202 23.70 10.55 8.70
CA LEU A 202 22.36 10.06 8.36
C LEU A 202 21.89 8.98 9.35
N LEU A 203 22.76 8.01 9.66
CA LEU A 203 22.44 6.93 10.60
C LEU A 203 22.22 7.41 12.05
N ARG A 204 22.68 8.60 12.40
CA ARG A 204 22.44 9.24 13.72
C ARG A 204 21.29 10.22 13.69
N ALA A 205 20.87 10.61 12.51
CA ALA A 205 19.80 11.58 12.36
C ALA A 205 18.49 11.05 12.95
N GLN A 206 17.75 11.94 13.56
CA GLN A 206 16.40 11.69 14.04
C GLN A 206 15.40 12.31 13.06
N PRO A 207 14.32 11.63 12.74
CA PRO A 207 13.28 12.20 11.88
C PRO A 207 12.65 13.43 12.53
N LEU A 208 12.06 14.28 11.70
CA LEU A 208 11.20 15.36 12.19
C LEU A 208 10.00 14.78 12.96
N PRO A 209 9.40 15.56 13.88
CA PRO A 209 8.25 15.11 14.66
C PRO A 209 7.09 14.60 13.80
N ALA A 210 6.80 15.24 12.66
CA ALA A 210 5.75 14.77 11.76
C ALA A 210 6.09 13.43 11.09
N THR A 211 7.34 13.20 10.68
CA THR A 211 7.79 11.89 10.18
C THR A 211 7.64 10.82 11.25
N MET A 212 8.05 11.13 12.49
CA MET A 212 7.86 10.21 13.63
C MET A 212 6.37 9.91 13.85
N ALA A 213 5.50 10.90 13.74
CA ALA A 213 4.06 10.73 13.92
C ALA A 213 3.48 9.80 12.84
N ILE A 214 3.82 10.00 11.55
CA ILE A 214 3.39 9.12 10.47
C ILE A 214 3.80 7.67 10.77
N MET A 215 5.07 7.43 11.03
CA MET A 215 5.59 6.08 11.25
C MET A 215 5.03 5.43 12.52
N ALA A 216 4.80 6.22 13.57
CA ALA A 216 4.14 5.75 14.78
C ALA A 216 2.67 5.38 14.53
N SER A 217 1.93 6.20 13.78
CA SER A 217 0.53 5.92 13.40
C SER A 217 0.45 4.61 12.60
N LEU A 218 1.29 4.42 11.58
CA LEU A 218 1.34 3.18 10.80
C LEU A 218 1.64 1.97 11.70
N GLY A 219 2.60 2.08 12.61
CA GLY A 219 2.92 1.01 13.58
C GLY A 219 1.76 0.70 14.54
N VAL A 220 1.05 1.73 15.01
CA VAL A 220 -0.15 1.58 15.87
C VAL A 220 -1.28 0.92 15.09
N TYR A 221 -1.51 1.31 13.84
CA TYR A 221 -2.49 0.65 12.96
C TYR A 221 -2.10 -0.80 12.70
N ALA A 222 -0.84 -1.07 12.37
CA ALA A 222 -0.33 -2.43 12.17
C ALA A 222 -0.60 -3.34 13.37
N TYR A 223 -0.42 -2.84 14.58
CA TYR A 223 -0.61 -3.59 15.80
C TYR A 223 -2.08 -3.75 16.20
N ASN A 224 -2.86 -2.66 16.21
CA ASN A 224 -4.20 -2.65 16.76
C ASN A 224 -5.31 -2.88 15.73
N PHE A 225 -5.11 -2.39 14.50
CA PHE A 225 -6.14 -2.39 13.46
C PHE A 225 -5.52 -2.51 12.06
N PRO A 226 -5.04 -3.70 11.66
CA PRO A 226 -4.32 -3.89 10.38
C PRO A 226 -5.10 -3.45 9.14
N LEU A 227 -6.44 -3.46 9.16
CA LEU A 227 -7.23 -2.92 8.06
C LEU A 227 -7.06 -1.41 7.88
N ALA A 228 -6.82 -0.67 8.97
CA ALA A 228 -6.45 0.73 8.89
C ALA A 228 -5.07 0.90 8.23
N LEU A 229 -4.07 0.11 8.65
CA LEU A 229 -2.77 0.08 7.98
C LEU A 229 -2.93 -0.20 6.48
N ILE A 230 -3.59 -1.29 6.10
CA ILE A 230 -3.83 -1.68 4.70
C ILE A 230 -4.47 -0.52 3.92
N SER A 231 -5.43 0.16 4.55
CA SER A 231 -6.14 1.28 3.93
C SER A 231 -5.27 2.53 3.75
N THR A 232 -4.18 2.67 4.51
CA THR A 232 -3.26 3.82 4.39
C THR A 232 -2.11 3.60 3.41
N LEU A 233 -1.94 2.39 2.87
CA LEU A 233 -0.85 2.12 1.93
C LEU A 233 -1.04 2.88 0.62
N PHE A 234 -2.23 2.88 -0.01
CA PHE A 234 -2.41 3.55 -1.30
C PHE A 234 -2.10 5.06 -1.26
N PRO A 235 -2.47 5.85 -0.25
CA PRO A 235 -2.09 7.26 -0.23
C PRO A 235 -0.59 7.49 0.05
N MET A 236 0.12 6.45 0.51
CA MET A 236 1.58 6.51 0.72
C MET A 236 2.38 6.07 -0.51
N GLU A 237 1.84 5.13 -1.29
CA GLU A 237 2.52 4.49 -2.42
C GLU A 237 2.09 5.04 -3.79
N GLU A 238 1.06 5.89 -3.82
CA GLU A 238 0.54 6.44 -5.06
C GLU A 238 1.55 7.37 -5.74
N PRO A 239 1.83 7.17 -7.05
CA PRO A 239 2.73 8.06 -7.79
C PRO A 239 2.26 9.51 -7.76
N GLU A 240 3.20 10.44 -7.59
CA GLU A 240 2.97 11.89 -7.61
C GLU A 240 3.78 12.54 -8.77
N PRO A 241 3.39 12.31 -10.03
CA PRO A 241 4.19 12.74 -11.19
C PRO A 241 4.40 14.26 -11.24
N GLU A 242 3.38 15.05 -10.86
CA GLU A 242 3.47 16.52 -10.82
C GLU A 242 4.49 16.97 -9.76
N PHE A 243 4.46 16.39 -8.56
CA PHE A 243 5.47 16.68 -7.53
C PHE A 243 6.87 16.35 -8.03
N LEU A 244 7.05 15.18 -8.65
CA LEU A 244 8.35 14.71 -9.12
C LEU A 244 8.91 15.61 -10.24
N GLU A 245 8.06 16.08 -11.14
CA GLU A 245 8.45 17.05 -12.18
C GLU A 245 8.93 18.36 -11.57
N LEU A 246 8.14 18.96 -10.68
CA LEU A 246 8.50 20.19 -9.97
C LEU A 246 9.79 20.02 -9.16
N PHE A 247 9.95 18.88 -8.48
CA PHE A 247 11.14 18.57 -7.72
C PHE A 247 12.39 18.48 -8.60
N ARG A 248 12.31 17.79 -9.75
CA ARG A 248 13.41 17.68 -10.72
C ARG A 248 13.82 19.04 -11.27
N LEU A 249 12.85 19.85 -11.69
CA LEU A 249 13.09 21.20 -12.22
C LEU A 249 13.80 22.06 -11.17
N ARG A 250 13.31 22.04 -9.94
CA ARG A 250 13.90 22.84 -8.86
C ARG A 250 15.29 22.36 -8.45
N CYS A 251 15.54 21.05 -8.46
CA CYS A 251 16.87 20.49 -8.22
C CYS A 251 17.88 20.97 -9.30
N ALA A 252 17.48 21.00 -10.55
CA ALA A 252 18.32 21.48 -11.65
C ALA A 252 18.65 22.97 -11.52
N GLU A 253 17.67 23.81 -11.16
CA GLU A 253 17.87 25.24 -10.91
C GLU A 253 18.84 25.53 -9.75
N LEU A 254 18.92 24.63 -8.78
CA LEU A 254 19.76 24.77 -7.59
C LEU A 254 21.09 23.97 -7.70
N ASP A 255 21.45 23.50 -8.88
CA ASP A 255 22.67 22.73 -9.15
C ASP A 255 22.83 21.51 -8.23
N LEU A 256 21.73 20.82 -7.91
CA LEU A 256 21.78 19.54 -7.23
C LEU A 256 22.21 18.44 -8.23
N PRO A 257 23.12 17.52 -7.83
CA PRO A 257 23.67 16.55 -8.77
C PRO A 257 22.62 15.53 -9.21
N ASP A 258 22.75 15.01 -10.43
CA ASP A 258 21.89 13.94 -10.98
C ASP A 258 21.84 12.71 -10.06
N GLY A 259 22.94 12.40 -9.38
CA GLY A 259 23.01 11.32 -8.39
C GLY A 259 22.14 11.54 -7.15
N PHE A 260 21.70 12.79 -6.90
CA PHE A 260 20.71 13.10 -5.87
C PHE A 260 19.29 12.86 -6.39
N VAL A 261 18.97 13.34 -7.58
CA VAL A 261 17.61 13.29 -8.12
C VAL A 261 17.25 11.89 -8.62
N GLY A 262 18.19 11.22 -9.30
CA GLY A 262 17.96 9.94 -9.97
C GLY A 262 17.37 8.85 -9.05
N PRO A 263 17.94 8.57 -7.87
CA PRO A 263 17.39 7.55 -6.98
C PRO A 263 16.00 7.89 -6.42
N ILE A 264 15.69 9.16 -6.17
CA ILE A 264 14.36 9.61 -5.71
C ILE A 264 13.33 9.37 -6.82
N ALA A 265 13.67 9.74 -8.05
CA ALA A 265 12.83 9.50 -9.20
C ALA A 265 12.67 8.00 -9.50
N GLY A 266 13.78 7.24 -9.44
CA GLY A 266 13.78 5.80 -9.66
C GLY A 266 13.01 5.01 -8.59
N HIS A 267 12.80 5.55 -7.39
CA HIS A 267 11.92 4.92 -6.40
C HIS A 267 10.45 4.93 -6.87
N SER A 268 10.02 6.00 -7.51
CA SER A 268 8.67 6.05 -8.12
C SER A 268 8.53 5.00 -9.23
N ASP A 269 9.57 4.83 -10.04
CA ASP A 269 9.58 3.82 -11.12
C ASP A 269 9.54 2.39 -10.53
N VAL A 270 10.27 2.13 -9.43
CA VAL A 270 10.25 0.83 -8.73
C VAL A 270 8.87 0.55 -8.13
N ASN A 271 8.23 1.54 -7.51
CA ASN A 271 6.89 1.38 -6.97
C ASN A 271 5.87 1.04 -8.06
N GLU A 272 6.01 1.61 -9.26
CA GLU A 272 5.17 1.29 -10.41
C GLU A 272 5.44 -0.13 -10.92
N ASP A 273 6.71 -0.53 -11.08
CA ASP A 273 7.12 -1.87 -11.53
C ASP A 273 6.66 -2.97 -10.53
N GLU A 274 6.70 -2.70 -9.23
CA GLU A 274 6.27 -3.59 -8.16
C GLU A 274 4.76 -3.50 -7.86
N ALA A 275 4.01 -2.67 -8.61
CA ALA A 275 2.58 -2.44 -8.49
C ALA A 275 2.14 -2.01 -7.07
N HIS A 276 2.96 -1.24 -6.35
CA HIS A 276 2.65 -0.73 -5.01
C HIS A 276 1.39 0.13 -4.98
N GLU A 277 1.08 0.84 -6.06
CA GLU A 277 -0.15 1.63 -6.21
C GLU A 277 -1.43 0.80 -6.03
N THR A 278 -1.38 -0.52 -6.32
CA THR A 278 -2.52 -1.42 -6.23
C THR A 278 -2.54 -2.23 -4.93
N VAL A 279 -1.52 -2.16 -4.09
CA VAL A 279 -1.38 -3.00 -2.89
C VAL A 279 -2.61 -2.97 -1.97
N THR A 280 -3.18 -1.80 -1.72
CA THR A 280 -4.40 -1.66 -0.92
C THR A 280 -5.59 -2.33 -1.59
N LEU A 281 -5.74 -2.14 -2.91
CA LEU A 281 -6.81 -2.79 -3.68
C LEU A 281 -6.66 -4.32 -3.62
N ASP A 282 -5.45 -4.82 -3.82
CA ASP A 282 -5.15 -6.24 -3.84
C ASP A 282 -5.41 -6.91 -2.48
N LEU A 283 -5.05 -6.23 -1.40
CA LEU A 283 -5.30 -6.68 -0.05
C LEU A 283 -6.80 -6.64 0.30
N LEU A 284 -7.49 -5.53 0.03
CA LEU A 284 -8.91 -5.40 0.32
C LEU A 284 -9.78 -6.29 -0.58
N ALA A 285 -9.38 -6.53 -1.83
CA ALA A 285 -10.11 -7.41 -2.74
C ALA A 285 -10.21 -8.86 -2.23
N ARG A 286 -9.28 -9.27 -1.37
CA ARG A 286 -9.29 -10.59 -0.71
C ARG A 286 -10.31 -10.69 0.42
N LEU A 287 -10.91 -9.57 0.82
CA LEU A 287 -11.92 -9.51 1.87
C LEU A 287 -13.33 -9.48 1.24
N PRO A 288 -14.13 -10.52 1.46
CA PRO A 288 -15.47 -10.60 0.83
C PRO A 288 -16.41 -9.51 1.35
N TYR A 289 -16.22 -9.09 2.59
CA TYR A 289 -17.10 -8.16 3.27
C TYR A 289 -16.38 -7.35 4.35
N LEU A 290 -16.72 -6.06 4.40
CA LEU A 290 -16.33 -5.13 5.46
C LEU A 290 -17.56 -4.37 5.95
N SER A 291 -17.73 -4.25 7.27
CA SER A 291 -18.82 -3.46 7.83
C SER A 291 -18.65 -1.97 7.52
N THR A 292 -19.74 -1.23 7.41
CA THR A 292 -19.71 0.22 7.22
C THR A 292 -18.91 0.92 8.33
N GLU A 293 -18.98 0.41 9.56
CA GLU A 293 -18.21 0.94 10.68
C GLU A 293 -16.71 0.75 10.47
N THR A 294 -16.28 -0.47 10.12
CA THR A 294 -14.89 -0.79 9.79
C THR A 294 -14.35 0.13 8.68
N VAL A 295 -15.11 0.29 7.59
CA VAL A 295 -14.70 1.15 6.46
C VAL A 295 -14.61 2.62 6.88
N ARG A 296 -15.50 3.09 7.75
CA ARG A 296 -15.44 4.45 8.29
C ARG A 296 -14.20 4.67 9.15
N GLU A 297 -13.84 3.71 10.00
CA GLU A 297 -12.60 3.79 10.80
C GLU A 297 -11.35 3.75 9.90
N CYS A 298 -11.34 2.92 8.86
CA CYS A 298 -10.30 2.96 7.83
C CYS A 298 -10.21 4.34 7.15
N GLY A 299 -11.35 4.96 6.85
CA GLY A 299 -11.40 6.32 6.29
C GLY A 299 -10.75 7.37 7.19
N LYS A 300 -10.93 7.27 8.51
CA LYS A 300 -10.24 8.17 9.45
C LYS A 300 -8.72 7.99 9.39
N ALA A 301 -8.23 6.76 9.30
CA ALA A 301 -6.80 6.49 9.18
C ALA A 301 -6.23 7.04 7.86
N VAL A 302 -6.98 6.92 6.76
CA VAL A 302 -6.60 7.53 5.46
C VAL A 302 -6.50 9.05 5.58
N ALA A 303 -7.49 9.71 6.18
CA ALA A 303 -7.47 11.16 6.39
C ALA A 303 -6.28 11.57 7.28
N ASP A 304 -6.05 10.85 8.38
CA ASP A 304 -4.95 11.10 9.31
C ASP A 304 -3.58 11.07 8.62
N VAL A 305 -3.31 10.07 7.79
CA VAL A 305 -2.04 9.95 7.06
C VAL A 305 -1.86 11.08 6.04
N ILE A 306 -2.92 11.45 5.30
CA ILE A 306 -2.86 12.58 4.35
C ILE A 306 -2.56 13.90 5.08
N GLU A 307 -3.24 14.17 6.20
CA GLU A 307 -2.99 15.37 7.00
C GLU A 307 -1.59 15.38 7.61
N GLN A 308 -1.13 14.24 8.13
CA GLN A 308 0.23 14.12 8.69
C GLN A 308 1.30 14.36 7.63
N ARG A 309 1.09 13.90 6.39
CA ARG A 309 2.01 14.17 5.28
C ARG A 309 2.10 15.66 4.98
N ALA A 310 0.99 16.38 4.94
CA ALA A 310 1.00 17.82 4.77
C ALA A 310 1.69 18.55 5.94
N ARG A 311 1.58 18.05 7.16
CA ARG A 311 2.33 18.56 8.33
C ARG A 311 3.83 18.29 8.19
N LEU A 312 4.22 17.11 7.67
CA LEU A 312 5.61 16.81 7.37
C LEU A 312 6.16 17.80 6.35
N ASP A 313 5.46 18.08 5.28
CA ASP A 313 5.85 19.06 4.27
C ASP A 313 6.02 20.46 4.90
N ALA A 314 5.12 20.85 5.80
CA ALA A 314 5.25 22.11 6.52
C ALA A 314 6.48 22.14 7.45
N GLU A 315 6.78 21.03 8.13
CA GLU A 315 7.99 20.92 8.96
C GLU A 315 9.25 20.95 8.12
N ILE A 316 9.29 20.29 6.97
CA ILE A 316 10.41 20.35 6.03
C ILE A 316 10.66 21.79 5.61
N VAL A 317 9.61 22.48 5.17
CA VAL A 317 9.71 23.87 4.72
C VAL A 317 10.21 24.79 5.85
N SER A 318 9.68 24.63 7.05
CA SER A 318 10.04 25.50 8.18
C SER A 318 11.40 25.17 8.78
N TRP A 319 11.68 23.91 9.06
CA TRP A 319 12.92 23.48 9.73
C TRP A 319 14.15 23.68 8.84
N TYR A 320 14.14 23.10 7.66
CA TYR A 320 15.29 23.20 6.75
C TYR A 320 15.39 24.58 6.11
N GLY A 321 14.27 25.28 5.88
CA GLY A 321 14.26 26.67 5.40
C GLY A 321 14.80 27.68 6.41
N ALA A 322 14.74 27.39 7.71
CA ALA A 322 15.35 28.20 8.75
C ALA A 322 16.84 27.86 9.01
N GLY A 323 17.45 27.03 8.17
CA GLY A 323 18.84 26.56 8.34
C GLY A 323 18.97 25.38 9.31
N GLY A 324 17.89 24.72 9.68
CA GLY A 324 17.90 23.46 10.41
C GLY A 324 18.64 22.39 9.60
N GLY A 325 19.62 21.72 10.26
CA GLY A 325 20.34 20.58 9.69
C GLY A 325 19.70 19.25 10.09
N LEU A 326 20.43 18.16 9.86
CA LEU A 326 20.07 16.85 10.40
C LEU A 326 19.89 16.94 11.90
N ARG A 327 18.74 16.51 12.39
CA ARG A 327 18.49 16.45 13.84
C ARG A 327 19.36 15.34 14.43
N ASP A 328 20.17 15.70 15.38
CA ASP A 328 20.99 14.77 16.13
C ASP A 328 20.62 14.89 17.60
N PHE A 329 20.07 13.84 18.21
CA PHE A 329 20.03 13.76 19.65
C PHE A 329 21.43 13.36 20.10
N GLY A 330 22.27 14.36 20.36
CA GLY A 330 23.57 14.13 20.95
C GLY A 330 23.39 13.32 22.23
N HIS A 331 24.20 12.29 22.40
CA HIS A 331 24.22 11.47 23.62
C HIS A 331 24.47 12.30 24.90
N HIS A 332 24.76 13.58 24.71
CA HIS A 332 25.06 14.54 25.78
C HIS A 332 23.81 15.27 26.31
N ASP A 333 22.68 15.20 25.63
CA ASP A 333 21.49 15.98 25.98
C ASP A 333 20.57 15.30 27.01
N TYR A 334 20.90 14.08 27.41
CA TYR A 334 20.21 13.35 28.47
C TYR A 334 21.15 13.11 29.66
N PRO A 335 21.28 14.06 30.58
CA PRO A 335 22.00 13.79 31.81
C PRO A 335 21.26 12.72 32.60
N THR A 336 21.87 11.57 32.78
CA THR A 336 21.37 10.56 33.73
C THR A 336 21.57 11.08 35.15
N GLN A 337 20.64 10.73 36.06
CA GLN A 337 20.77 11.06 37.48
C GLN A 337 22.07 10.53 38.11
N ALA A 338 22.78 9.62 37.49
CA ALA A 338 24.06 9.06 37.91
C ALA A 338 25.26 9.62 37.16
N GLY A 339 25.10 10.65 36.30
CA GLY A 339 26.18 11.18 35.47
C GLY A 339 26.65 10.21 34.35
N GLN A 340 25.95 9.13 34.12
CA GLN A 340 26.19 8.20 33.02
C GLN A 340 25.22 8.51 31.87
N ALA A 341 25.76 8.69 30.68
CA ALA A 341 24.94 8.77 29.49
C ALA A 341 24.14 7.46 29.32
N LEU A 342 22.82 7.57 29.17
CA LEU A 342 22.06 6.47 28.63
C LEU A 342 22.54 6.26 27.19
N THR A 343 23.45 5.31 27.01
CA THR A 343 23.77 4.81 25.70
C THR A 343 22.54 4.02 25.22
N CYS A 344 21.61 4.69 24.58
CA CYS A 344 20.73 3.97 23.66
C CYS A 344 21.66 3.36 22.62
N ALA A 345 21.83 2.03 22.68
CA ALA A 345 22.47 1.34 21.59
C ALA A 345 21.76 1.75 20.30
N PRO A 346 22.47 2.15 19.24
CA PRO A 346 21.83 2.43 17.98
C PRO A 346 20.97 1.23 17.59
N LEU A 347 19.75 1.48 17.12
CA LEU A 347 18.79 0.45 16.70
C LEU A 347 19.37 -0.55 15.67
N THR A 348 20.57 -0.29 15.17
CA THR A 348 21.35 -1.16 14.28
C THR A 348 22.03 -2.35 14.99
N SER A 349 21.97 -2.46 16.30
CA SER A 349 22.58 -3.58 17.05
C SER A 349 21.60 -4.72 17.39
N LEU A 350 20.38 -4.66 16.91
CA LEU A 350 19.40 -5.76 16.96
C LEU A 350 19.34 -6.43 15.57
N ALA A 351 20.49 -6.94 15.09
CA ALA A 351 20.55 -7.82 13.93
C ALA A 351 20.47 -9.28 14.41
#